data_ba50e984cc219e10f7dbaa2a95269b2b
#
_entry.id   ba50e984cc219e10f7dbaa2a95269b2b
#
_cell.length_a   1.000
_cell.length_b   1.000
_cell.length_c   1.000
_cell.angle_alpha   90.00
_cell.angle_beta   90.00
_cell.angle_gamma   90.00
#
_symmetry.space_group_name_H-M   'P 1'
#
loop_
_entity.id
_entity.type
_entity.pdbx_description
1 polymer ?
#
loop_
_entity_poly.entity_id
_entity_poly.type
_entity_poly.pdbx_seq_one_letter_code
_entity_poly.pdbx_strand_id
1 'polypeptide(L)'
;MKVGLILPETERQMNGGTASWNDLAEMAHLGEEIGVDSLWVTDHLIHREPGEEPRGMWECWSLISALAAVTERAEIGTLVLCNSFRNPALLAKMADTVEEISGGRLVLGIGAGWNKPEYDAFGYPFDHRTDRFAEALVIFTSLLRKGHVDFEGSYYTARDCELRPRGPRPAGPPIMIGASQAGPRMLELTARYGDGWNTWFSSTKNTVAGLLPLLERVDAACDAIAREPTSLARSCAVIVEVGPHEPSAMTGVPISGSAAEIAAELRAYGEAGVSHLQVWLEPNTPEGIAAFAPVLEELRS
;
A
#
# COMPACT_ATOMS: atom_id res chain seq x y z
N MET A 1 6.91 1.56 16.03
CA MET A 1 6.73 1.52 14.54
C MET A 1 6.08 0.20 14.17
N LYS A 2 5.06 0.22 13.29
CA LYS A 2 4.42 -0.99 12.76
C LYS A 2 5.28 -1.60 11.64
N VAL A 3 5.20 -2.93 11.48
CA VAL A 3 5.85 -3.69 10.41
C VAL A 3 4.83 -4.60 9.76
N GLY A 4 4.69 -4.51 8.43
CA GLY A 4 3.82 -5.36 7.64
C GLY A 4 4.58 -6.08 6.54
N LEU A 5 3.97 -7.11 5.97
CA LEU A 5 4.50 -7.88 4.85
C LEU A 5 3.75 -7.57 3.56
N ILE A 6 4.48 -7.47 2.45
CA ILE A 6 3.92 -7.41 1.10
C ILE A 6 3.87 -8.86 0.58
N LEU A 7 2.67 -9.33 0.24
CA LEU A 7 2.47 -10.71 -0.24
C LEU A 7 2.78 -10.84 -1.74
N PRO A 8 3.20 -12.03 -2.22
CA PRO A 8 3.63 -12.25 -3.59
C PRO A 8 2.46 -12.53 -4.54
N GLU A 9 1.76 -11.50 -5.01
CA GLU A 9 0.63 -11.65 -5.93
C GLU A 9 1.02 -11.75 -7.41
N THR A 10 2.30 -11.51 -7.75
CA THR A 10 2.78 -11.49 -9.14
C THR A 10 3.32 -12.86 -9.56
N GLU A 11 3.19 -13.20 -10.86
CA GLU A 11 3.85 -14.37 -11.45
C GLU A 11 5.36 -14.34 -11.22
N ARG A 12 5.92 -15.49 -10.89
CA ARG A 12 7.36 -15.71 -10.61
C ARG A 12 7.91 -14.98 -9.38
N GLN A 13 7.06 -14.42 -8.54
CA GLN A 13 7.49 -13.66 -7.36
C GLN A 13 7.79 -14.56 -6.16
N MET A 14 7.17 -15.73 -6.07
CA MET A 14 7.41 -16.70 -5.01
C MET A 14 8.53 -17.67 -5.42
N ASN A 15 9.77 -17.23 -5.30
CA ASN A 15 10.99 -17.98 -5.64
C ASN A 15 10.92 -18.60 -7.07
N GLY A 16 10.55 -17.80 -8.07
CA GLY A 16 10.34 -18.23 -9.46
C GLY A 16 8.98 -18.83 -9.75
N GLY A 17 8.19 -19.17 -8.75
CA GLY A 17 6.81 -19.67 -8.86
C GLY A 17 5.77 -18.55 -8.73
N THR A 18 4.52 -18.89 -9.08
CA THR A 18 3.35 -18.02 -8.86
C THR A 18 2.59 -18.53 -7.63
N ALA A 19 2.41 -17.68 -6.65
CA ALA A 19 1.66 -18.02 -5.44
C ALA A 19 0.20 -18.37 -5.78
N SER A 20 -0.28 -19.50 -5.30
CA SER A 20 -1.70 -19.83 -5.30
C SER A 20 -2.42 -19.12 -4.15
N TRP A 21 -3.75 -19.14 -4.15
CA TRP A 21 -4.50 -18.64 -2.99
C TRP A 21 -4.13 -19.35 -1.68
N ASN A 22 -3.88 -20.65 -1.73
CA ASN A 22 -3.50 -21.41 -0.52
C ASN A 22 -2.15 -20.93 0.02
N ASP A 23 -1.18 -20.66 -0.85
CA ASP A 23 0.12 -20.12 -0.43
C ASP A 23 -0.05 -18.73 0.21
N LEU A 24 -0.85 -17.85 -0.40
CA LEU A 24 -1.11 -16.51 0.15
C LEU A 24 -1.83 -16.57 1.50
N ALA A 25 -2.80 -17.47 1.67
CA ALA A 25 -3.50 -17.66 2.94
C ALA A 25 -2.57 -18.23 4.02
N GLU A 26 -1.72 -19.20 3.68
CA GLU A 26 -0.70 -19.74 4.60
C GLU A 26 0.29 -18.64 5.02
N MET A 27 0.79 -17.86 4.05
CA MET A 27 1.70 -16.74 4.35
C MET A 27 1.03 -15.66 5.23
N ALA A 28 -0.26 -15.41 5.03
CA ALA A 28 -1.01 -14.48 5.88
C ALA A 28 -1.12 -14.97 7.33
N HIS A 29 -1.45 -16.24 7.53
CA HIS A 29 -1.52 -16.84 8.86
C HIS A 29 -0.14 -16.87 9.53
N LEU A 30 0.89 -17.29 8.81
CA LEU A 30 2.25 -17.29 9.32
C LEU A 30 2.73 -15.87 9.68
N GLY A 31 2.38 -14.87 8.87
CA GLY A 31 2.63 -13.47 9.19
C GLY A 31 1.99 -13.05 10.52
N GLU A 32 0.73 -13.45 10.76
CA GLU A 32 0.07 -13.21 12.05
C GLU A 32 0.76 -13.97 13.20
N GLU A 33 1.19 -15.21 12.98
CA GLU A 33 1.88 -16.03 13.99
C GLU A 33 3.21 -15.39 14.45
N ILE A 34 4.03 -14.92 13.50
CA ILE A 34 5.29 -14.23 13.86
C ILE A 34 5.05 -12.80 14.36
N GLY A 35 3.81 -12.32 14.29
CA GLY A 35 3.37 -11.07 14.89
C GLY A 35 3.52 -9.84 14.01
N VAL A 36 3.46 -9.92 12.69
CA VAL A 36 3.41 -8.70 11.85
C VAL A 36 2.14 -7.89 12.15
N ASP A 37 2.23 -6.58 11.96
CA ASP A 37 1.13 -5.66 12.23
C ASP A 37 0.15 -5.56 11.07
N SER A 38 0.59 -5.90 9.83
CA SER A 38 -0.23 -5.75 8.62
C SER A 38 0.23 -6.61 7.45
N LEU A 39 -0.69 -6.84 6.51
CA LEU A 39 -0.48 -7.55 5.25
C LEU A 39 -0.88 -6.65 4.10
N TRP A 40 -0.08 -6.64 3.02
CA TRP A 40 -0.23 -5.71 1.92
C TRP A 40 -0.26 -6.42 0.57
N VAL A 41 -1.08 -5.90 -0.34
CA VAL A 41 -1.18 -6.36 -1.73
C VAL A 41 -1.06 -5.16 -2.66
N THR A 42 -0.28 -5.28 -3.74
CA THR A 42 -0.18 -4.22 -4.75
C THR A 42 -1.35 -4.27 -5.73
N ASP A 43 -1.60 -3.20 -6.50
CA ASP A 43 -2.73 -3.12 -7.42
C ASP A 43 -2.22 -2.89 -8.85
N HIS A 44 -1.69 -3.93 -9.42
CA HIS A 44 -1.34 -4.00 -10.83
C HIS A 44 -2.16 -5.08 -11.54
N LEU A 45 -2.26 -5.02 -12.85
CA LEU A 45 -3.00 -5.98 -13.67
C LEU A 45 -2.07 -6.80 -14.55
N ILE A 46 -0.99 -6.19 -15.02
CA ILE A 46 0.04 -6.83 -15.82
C ILE A 46 1.32 -5.97 -15.84
N HIS A 47 2.46 -6.59 -15.64
CA HIS A 47 3.76 -5.97 -15.91
C HIS A 47 4.24 -6.31 -17.32
N ARG A 48 4.62 -5.26 -18.07
CA ARG A 48 5.21 -5.38 -19.41
C ARG A 48 6.44 -4.51 -19.47
N GLU A 49 7.60 -5.13 -19.36
CA GLU A 49 8.88 -4.46 -19.52
C GLU A 49 9.47 -4.79 -20.89
N PRO A 50 10.13 -3.83 -21.56
CA PRO A 50 10.77 -4.08 -22.85
C PRO A 50 11.82 -5.19 -22.78
N GLY A 51 11.62 -6.26 -23.57
CA GLY A 51 12.55 -7.39 -23.63
C GLY A 51 12.28 -8.50 -22.59
N GLU A 52 11.27 -8.35 -21.77
CA GLU A 52 10.83 -9.38 -20.82
C GLU A 52 9.48 -9.98 -21.23
N GLU A 53 9.26 -11.24 -20.85
CA GLU A 53 7.92 -11.83 -20.92
C GLU A 53 6.97 -11.14 -19.94
N PRO A 54 5.75 -10.80 -20.39
CA PRO A 54 4.76 -10.21 -19.48
C PRO A 54 4.54 -11.07 -18.23
N ARG A 55 4.28 -10.41 -17.11
CA ARG A 55 3.94 -11.07 -15.84
C ARG A 55 2.55 -10.63 -15.39
N GLY A 56 1.65 -11.60 -15.22
CA GLY A 56 0.31 -11.37 -14.67
C GLY A 56 0.34 -11.18 -13.15
N MET A 57 -0.77 -10.67 -12.61
CA MET A 57 -0.95 -10.45 -11.18
C MET A 57 -2.35 -10.84 -10.77
N TRP A 58 -2.51 -11.39 -9.58
CA TRP A 58 -3.83 -11.58 -8.99
C TRP A 58 -4.49 -10.24 -8.69
N GLU A 59 -5.79 -10.12 -8.93
CA GLU A 59 -6.53 -8.87 -8.73
C GLU A 59 -6.56 -8.48 -7.25
N CYS A 60 -6.09 -7.28 -6.97
CA CYS A 60 -5.83 -6.77 -5.63
C CYS A 60 -7.05 -6.82 -4.71
N TRP A 61 -8.21 -6.29 -5.15
CA TRP A 61 -9.37 -6.17 -4.28
C TRP A 61 -9.99 -7.51 -3.92
N SER A 62 -9.94 -8.48 -4.84
CA SER A 62 -10.35 -9.84 -4.57
C SER A 62 -9.49 -10.48 -3.49
N LEU A 63 -8.15 -10.30 -3.56
CA LEU A 63 -7.22 -10.78 -2.54
C LEU A 63 -7.44 -10.09 -1.19
N ILE A 64 -7.58 -8.76 -1.16
CA ILE A 64 -7.86 -7.99 0.06
C ILE A 64 -9.13 -8.48 0.76
N SER A 65 -10.19 -8.75 -0.01
CA SER A 65 -11.45 -9.26 0.55
C SER A 65 -11.29 -10.65 1.16
N ALA A 66 -10.54 -11.54 0.49
CA ALA A 66 -10.26 -12.88 0.97
C ALA A 66 -9.35 -12.88 2.20
N LEU A 67 -8.27 -12.07 2.19
CA LEU A 67 -7.37 -11.90 3.34
C LEU A 67 -8.10 -11.34 4.56
N ALA A 68 -9.01 -10.38 4.38
CA ALA A 68 -9.83 -9.83 5.44
C ALA A 68 -10.69 -10.89 6.14
N ALA A 69 -11.14 -11.90 5.39
CA ALA A 69 -12.00 -12.97 5.90
C ALA A 69 -11.23 -14.10 6.61
N VAL A 70 -9.94 -14.31 6.28
CA VAL A 70 -9.15 -15.44 6.83
C VAL A 70 -8.15 -15.02 7.91
N THR A 71 -7.94 -13.71 8.12
CA THR A 71 -7.05 -13.17 9.16
C THR A 71 -7.85 -12.59 10.33
N GLU A 72 -7.23 -12.50 11.51
CA GLU A 72 -7.91 -12.09 12.73
C GLU A 72 -7.40 -10.77 13.33
N ARG A 73 -6.11 -10.45 13.18
CA ARG A 73 -5.45 -9.35 13.90
C ARG A 73 -4.74 -8.34 13.01
N ALA A 74 -4.08 -8.81 11.96
CA ALA A 74 -3.30 -7.95 11.09
C ALA A 74 -4.18 -6.94 10.36
N GLU A 75 -3.72 -5.70 10.24
CA GLU A 75 -4.31 -4.74 9.31
C GLU A 75 -4.14 -5.27 7.87
N ILE A 76 -5.13 -5.05 7.03
CA ILE A 76 -5.09 -5.45 5.62
C ILE A 76 -5.03 -4.20 4.76
N GLY A 77 -3.99 -4.06 3.96
CA GLY A 77 -3.74 -2.84 3.20
C GLY A 77 -3.51 -3.04 1.71
N THR A 78 -3.87 -2.05 0.94
CA THR A 78 -3.51 -1.95 -0.49
C THR A 78 -2.27 -1.06 -0.66
N LEU A 79 -1.30 -1.44 -1.53
CA LEU A 79 0.01 -0.75 -1.62
C LEU A 79 0.41 -0.43 -3.07
N VAL A 80 -0.21 0.47 -3.81
CA VAL A 80 -1.45 1.15 -3.45
C VAL A 80 -2.43 0.98 -4.61
N LEU A 81 -3.72 1.06 -4.34
CA LEU A 81 -4.74 0.99 -5.41
C LEU A 81 -4.49 2.05 -6.48
N CYS A 82 -4.65 1.64 -7.73
CA CYS A 82 -4.73 2.57 -8.84
C CYS A 82 -6.15 3.15 -8.92
N ASN A 83 -6.29 4.45 -8.68
CA ASN A 83 -7.58 5.14 -8.72
C ASN A 83 -8.36 4.90 -10.01
N SER A 84 -7.66 4.79 -11.15
CA SER A 84 -8.31 4.70 -12.45
C SER A 84 -8.98 3.35 -12.74
N PHE A 85 -8.67 2.31 -11.95
CA PHE A 85 -9.22 0.96 -12.19
C PHE A 85 -10.63 0.78 -11.61
N ARG A 86 -11.12 1.70 -10.78
CA ARG A 86 -12.43 1.59 -10.12
C ARG A 86 -13.16 2.94 -10.08
N ASN A 87 -14.49 2.91 -10.19
CA ASN A 87 -15.30 4.09 -9.94
C ASN A 87 -15.15 4.51 -8.46
N PRO A 88 -14.93 5.81 -8.14
CA PRO A 88 -14.64 6.23 -6.78
C PRO A 88 -15.79 6.03 -5.78
N ALA A 89 -17.05 6.13 -6.22
CA ALA A 89 -18.20 5.85 -5.36
C ALA A 89 -18.33 4.34 -5.07
N LEU A 90 -18.08 3.50 -6.09
CA LEU A 90 -18.02 2.06 -5.91
C LEU A 90 -16.85 1.67 -4.98
N LEU A 91 -15.68 2.31 -5.13
CA LEU A 91 -14.54 2.06 -4.26
C LEU A 91 -14.88 2.33 -2.79
N ALA A 92 -15.56 3.43 -2.48
CA ALA A 92 -16.03 3.70 -1.12
C ALA A 92 -16.94 2.59 -0.59
N LYS A 93 -17.85 2.07 -1.44
CA LYS A 93 -18.74 0.95 -1.11
C LYS A 93 -17.97 -0.35 -0.85
N MET A 94 -17.00 -0.64 -1.70
CA MET A 94 -16.11 -1.81 -1.55
C MET A 94 -15.28 -1.69 -0.25
N ALA A 95 -14.73 -0.51 0.04
CA ALA A 95 -13.94 -0.26 1.24
C ALA A 95 -14.75 -0.47 2.53
N ASP A 96 -15.95 0.08 2.63
CA ASP A 96 -16.82 -0.14 3.80
C ASP A 96 -17.27 -1.60 3.94
N THR A 97 -17.38 -2.35 2.83
CA THR A 97 -17.68 -3.79 2.88
C THR A 97 -16.49 -4.59 3.44
N VAL A 98 -15.27 -4.30 3.00
CA VAL A 98 -14.06 -4.96 3.54
C VAL A 98 -13.81 -4.54 4.99
N GLU A 99 -14.14 -3.29 5.36
CA GLU A 99 -14.15 -2.84 6.76
C GLU A 99 -15.03 -3.71 7.64
N GLU A 100 -16.25 -4.02 7.17
CA GLU A 100 -17.16 -4.90 7.91
C GLU A 100 -16.61 -6.33 8.00
N ILE A 101 -16.14 -6.90 6.88
CA ILE A 101 -15.56 -8.26 6.84
C ILE A 101 -14.36 -8.37 7.79
N SER A 102 -13.49 -7.38 7.80
CA SER A 102 -12.26 -7.38 8.61
C SER A 102 -12.48 -6.94 10.07
N GLY A 103 -13.67 -6.47 10.44
CA GLY A 103 -13.90 -5.88 11.76
C GLY A 103 -13.11 -4.58 11.98
N GLY A 104 -12.90 -3.77 10.94
CA GLY A 104 -12.23 -2.47 11.07
C GLY A 104 -10.71 -2.50 10.91
N ARG A 105 -10.15 -3.47 10.14
CA ARG A 105 -8.70 -3.63 9.95
C ARG A 105 -8.20 -3.14 8.59
N LEU A 106 -9.06 -2.62 7.70
CA LEU A 106 -8.64 -2.13 6.40
C LEU A 106 -7.80 -0.85 6.50
N VAL A 107 -6.72 -0.77 5.73
CA VAL A 107 -5.99 0.46 5.40
C VAL A 107 -6.12 0.69 3.90
N LEU A 108 -6.82 1.76 3.50
CA LEU A 108 -7.05 2.08 2.09
C LEU A 108 -5.86 2.84 1.52
N GLY A 109 -4.87 2.12 1.00
CA GLY A 109 -3.77 2.72 0.25
C GLY A 109 -4.21 3.02 -1.19
N ILE A 110 -4.00 4.23 -1.68
CA ILE A 110 -4.46 4.65 -3.02
C ILE A 110 -3.51 5.67 -3.66
N GLY A 111 -3.43 5.67 -4.98
CA GLY A 111 -2.63 6.61 -5.77
C GLY A 111 -3.25 6.89 -7.14
N ALA A 112 -2.62 7.81 -7.88
CA ALA A 112 -3.11 8.22 -9.20
C ALA A 112 -2.84 7.19 -10.31
N GLY A 113 -2.03 6.14 -10.04
CA GLY A 113 -1.55 5.19 -11.05
C GLY A 113 -0.40 5.73 -11.90
N TRP A 114 0.37 4.84 -12.54
CA TRP A 114 1.55 5.22 -13.31
C TRP A 114 1.86 4.30 -14.51
N ASN A 115 1.55 3.02 -14.45
CA ASN A 115 1.96 2.01 -15.41
C ASN A 115 1.07 2.04 -16.67
N LYS A 116 1.45 2.84 -17.65
CA LYS A 116 0.68 3.03 -18.89
C LYS A 116 0.33 1.74 -19.65
N PRO A 117 1.23 0.72 -19.75
CA PRO A 117 0.91 -0.52 -20.45
C PRO A 117 -0.35 -1.25 -19.96
N GLU A 118 -0.65 -1.22 -18.66
CA GLU A 118 -1.88 -1.83 -18.14
C GLU A 118 -3.14 -0.99 -18.40
N TYR A 119 -3.02 0.35 -18.40
CA TYR A 119 -4.11 1.23 -18.84
C TYR A 119 -4.52 0.95 -20.29
N ASP A 120 -3.53 0.86 -21.17
CA ASP A 120 -3.75 0.57 -22.60
C ASP A 120 -4.35 -0.83 -22.80
N ALA A 121 -3.86 -1.83 -22.04
CA ALA A 121 -4.30 -3.21 -22.18
C ALA A 121 -5.74 -3.43 -21.67
N PHE A 122 -6.14 -2.76 -20.59
CA PHE A 122 -7.45 -2.92 -19.98
C PHE A 122 -8.45 -1.81 -20.33
N GLY A 123 -8.05 -0.83 -21.16
CA GLY A 123 -8.94 0.20 -21.68
C GLY A 123 -9.25 1.33 -20.69
N TYR A 124 -8.38 1.59 -19.73
CA TYR A 124 -8.53 2.71 -18.81
C TYR A 124 -7.96 4.02 -19.37
N PRO A 125 -8.54 5.18 -19.04
CA PRO A 125 -8.01 6.48 -19.47
C PRO A 125 -6.72 6.82 -18.70
N PHE A 126 -5.62 7.03 -19.45
CA PHE A 126 -4.32 7.39 -18.87
C PHE A 126 -4.11 8.90 -18.71
N ASP A 127 -4.88 9.71 -19.42
CA ASP A 127 -4.83 11.16 -19.38
C ASP A 127 -5.35 11.72 -18.05
N HIS A 128 -4.89 12.89 -17.66
CA HIS A 128 -5.37 13.64 -16.51
C HIS A 128 -5.43 12.86 -15.19
N ARG A 129 -4.55 11.87 -14.98
CA ARG A 129 -4.59 10.98 -13.79
C ARG A 129 -4.66 11.71 -12.46
N THR A 130 -3.89 12.79 -12.30
CA THR A 130 -3.89 13.59 -11.06
C THR A 130 -5.21 14.36 -10.87
N ASP A 131 -5.80 14.88 -11.93
CA ASP A 131 -7.08 15.58 -11.85
C ASP A 131 -8.23 14.61 -11.61
N ARG A 132 -8.23 13.44 -12.28
CA ARG A 132 -9.15 12.35 -11.99
C ARG A 132 -9.02 11.89 -10.53
N PHE A 133 -7.80 11.78 -10.03
CA PHE A 133 -7.56 11.43 -8.62
C PHE A 133 -8.07 12.50 -7.65
N ALA A 134 -7.90 13.77 -7.98
CA ALA A 134 -8.43 14.87 -7.17
C ALA A 134 -9.95 14.83 -7.03
N GLU A 135 -10.70 14.60 -8.14
CA GLU A 135 -12.15 14.43 -8.09
C GLU A 135 -12.56 13.17 -7.32
N ALA A 136 -11.87 12.06 -7.55
CA ALA A 136 -12.13 10.81 -6.85
C ALA A 136 -11.93 10.93 -5.33
N LEU A 137 -10.87 11.64 -4.89
CA LEU A 137 -10.63 11.94 -3.47
C LEU A 137 -11.82 12.67 -2.84
N VAL A 138 -12.41 13.66 -3.52
CA VAL A 138 -13.62 14.34 -3.01
C VAL A 138 -14.77 13.35 -2.83
N ILE A 139 -15.01 12.48 -3.82
CA ILE A 139 -16.14 11.54 -3.81
C ILE A 139 -15.96 10.50 -2.70
N PHE A 140 -14.88 9.70 -2.74
CA PHE A 140 -14.76 8.59 -1.81
C PHE A 140 -14.47 9.03 -0.37
N THR A 141 -13.73 10.14 -0.16
CA THR A 141 -13.54 10.66 1.21
C THR A 141 -14.85 11.20 1.78
N SER A 142 -15.67 11.89 0.99
CA SER A 142 -16.99 12.34 1.46
C SER A 142 -17.90 11.17 1.82
N LEU A 143 -17.95 10.13 0.99
CA LEU A 143 -18.71 8.91 1.29
C LEU A 143 -18.19 8.22 2.56
N LEU A 144 -16.90 7.98 2.66
CA LEU A 144 -16.30 7.30 3.82
C LEU A 144 -16.41 8.11 5.11
N ARG A 145 -16.26 9.45 5.07
CA ARG A 145 -16.29 10.30 6.28
C ARG A 145 -17.69 10.74 6.68
N LYS A 146 -18.56 11.06 5.68
CA LYS A 146 -19.88 11.66 5.90
C LYS A 146 -21.05 10.74 5.55
N GLY A 147 -20.80 9.66 4.80
CA GLY A 147 -21.83 8.73 4.32
C GLY A 147 -22.63 9.21 3.10
N HIS A 148 -22.35 10.39 2.58
CA HIS A 148 -23.08 10.97 1.47
C HIS A 148 -22.19 11.90 0.63
N VAL A 149 -22.46 11.96 -0.67
CA VAL A 149 -21.86 12.94 -1.59
C VAL A 149 -22.84 13.29 -2.72
N ASP A 150 -22.86 14.56 -3.08
CA ASP A 150 -23.44 15.04 -4.34
C ASP A 150 -22.34 15.80 -5.08
N PHE A 151 -21.89 15.26 -6.22
CA PHE A 151 -20.71 15.73 -6.93
C PHE A 151 -20.89 15.61 -8.44
N GLU A 152 -20.58 16.69 -9.15
CA GLU A 152 -20.50 16.73 -10.61
C GLU A 152 -19.18 17.39 -11.03
N GLY A 153 -18.26 16.59 -11.58
CA GLY A 153 -16.93 17.01 -12.02
C GLY A 153 -16.73 16.82 -13.52
N SER A 154 -15.50 16.99 -13.95
CA SER A 154 -15.09 16.79 -15.35
C SER A 154 -14.91 15.31 -15.69
N TYR A 155 -14.61 14.48 -14.73
CA TYR A 155 -14.27 13.06 -14.91
C TYR A 155 -15.23 12.11 -14.20
N TYR A 156 -15.83 12.55 -13.11
CA TYR A 156 -16.73 11.72 -12.31
C TYR A 156 -18.00 12.47 -11.94
N THR A 157 -19.06 11.70 -11.77
CA THR A 157 -20.35 12.20 -11.26
C THR A 157 -20.85 11.21 -10.21
N ALA A 158 -21.32 11.73 -9.05
CA ALA A 158 -21.99 10.97 -8.02
C ALA A 158 -23.15 11.80 -7.48
N ARG A 159 -24.38 11.51 -7.93
CA ARG A 159 -25.59 12.29 -7.59
C ARG A 159 -26.34 11.65 -6.45
N ASP A 160 -26.62 12.43 -5.41
CA ASP A 160 -27.35 11.98 -4.21
C ASP A 160 -26.88 10.59 -3.75
N CYS A 161 -25.54 10.40 -3.75
CA CYS A 161 -24.94 9.09 -3.52
C CYS A 161 -24.75 8.85 -2.03
N GLU A 162 -25.38 7.80 -1.51
CA GLU A 162 -25.32 7.40 -0.12
C GLU A 162 -24.48 6.12 0.08
N LEU A 163 -23.65 6.11 1.13
CA LEU A 163 -22.92 4.94 1.57
C LEU A 163 -23.69 4.21 2.68
N ARG A 164 -24.43 3.17 2.33
CA ARG A 164 -25.24 2.33 3.23
C ARG A 164 -25.14 0.85 2.84
N PRO A 165 -25.01 -0.12 3.82
CA PRO A 165 -24.73 0.16 5.24
C PRO A 165 -23.36 0.75 5.44
N ARG A 166 -23.02 1.12 6.68
CA ARG A 166 -21.69 1.62 7.06
C ARG A 166 -20.89 0.55 7.79
N GLY A 167 -19.59 0.54 7.59
CA GLY A 167 -18.65 -0.30 8.32
C GLY A 167 -18.48 0.11 9.80
N PRO A 168 -17.71 -0.67 10.57
CA PRO A 168 -17.60 -0.50 12.04
C PRO A 168 -16.92 0.80 12.45
N ARG A 169 -16.00 1.35 11.66
CA ARG A 169 -15.38 2.65 11.94
C ARG A 169 -16.24 3.79 11.37
N PRO A 170 -16.80 4.69 12.21
CA PRO A 170 -17.68 5.77 11.73
C PRO A 170 -17.04 6.70 10.70
N ALA A 171 -15.72 6.91 10.79
CA ALA A 171 -14.95 7.70 9.84
C ALA A 171 -14.44 6.87 8.63
N GLY A 172 -14.78 5.58 8.53
CA GLY A 172 -14.25 4.65 7.53
C GLY A 172 -12.78 4.29 7.76
N PRO A 173 -12.15 3.52 6.86
CA PRO A 173 -10.74 3.17 6.95
C PRO A 173 -9.82 4.38 6.85
N PRO A 174 -8.60 4.33 7.44
CA PRO A 174 -7.56 5.31 7.17
C PRO A 174 -7.16 5.25 5.70
N ILE A 175 -6.94 6.42 5.12
CA ILE A 175 -6.56 6.61 3.71
C ILE A 175 -5.08 6.92 3.65
N MET A 176 -4.30 6.02 3.05
CA MET A 176 -2.87 6.19 2.80
C MET A 176 -2.63 6.54 1.34
N ILE A 177 -2.02 7.68 1.04
CA ILE A 177 -1.78 8.10 -0.35
C ILE A 177 -0.34 7.76 -0.77
N GLY A 178 -0.22 6.91 -1.79
CA GLY A 178 1.04 6.59 -2.44
C GLY A 178 1.51 7.75 -3.32
N ALA A 179 2.61 8.39 -2.94
CA ALA A 179 3.13 9.59 -3.60
C ALA A 179 4.66 9.65 -3.58
N SER A 180 5.32 8.58 -4.11
CA SER A 180 6.77 8.39 -4.02
C SER A 180 7.59 9.47 -4.73
N GLN A 181 7.32 9.74 -6.00
CA GLN A 181 7.99 10.78 -6.80
C GLN A 181 7.03 11.92 -7.15
N ALA A 182 6.17 12.25 -6.21
CA ALA A 182 5.05 13.15 -6.45
C ALA A 182 5.48 14.59 -6.75
N GLY A 183 4.85 15.16 -7.76
CA GLY A 183 4.88 16.60 -7.98
C GLY A 183 4.08 17.36 -6.90
N PRO A 184 4.19 18.70 -6.84
CA PRO A 184 3.56 19.52 -5.81
C PRO A 184 2.05 19.26 -5.66
N ARG A 185 1.34 19.03 -6.76
CA ARG A 185 -0.11 18.77 -6.77
C ARG A 185 -0.47 17.47 -6.03
N MET A 186 0.28 16.39 -6.23
CA MET A 186 0.03 15.13 -5.53
C MET A 186 0.35 15.25 -4.03
N LEU A 187 1.40 15.98 -3.66
CA LEU A 187 1.72 16.24 -2.25
C LEU A 187 0.65 17.09 -1.58
N GLU A 188 0.12 18.12 -2.26
CA GLU A 188 -1.03 18.90 -1.75
C GLU A 188 -2.26 18.01 -1.51
N LEU A 189 -2.61 17.13 -2.47
CA LEU A 189 -3.71 16.19 -2.32
C LEU A 189 -3.48 15.23 -1.15
N THR A 190 -2.25 14.74 -0.99
CA THR A 190 -1.85 13.89 0.14
C THR A 190 -2.03 14.62 1.47
N ALA A 191 -1.52 15.84 1.57
CA ALA A 191 -1.65 16.64 2.77
C ALA A 191 -3.12 17.00 3.09
N ARG A 192 -3.98 17.16 2.09
CA ARG A 192 -5.37 17.55 2.25
C ARG A 192 -6.30 16.39 2.62
N TYR A 193 -6.12 15.22 2.01
CA TYR A 193 -7.08 14.11 2.07
C TYR A 193 -6.55 12.85 2.76
N GLY A 194 -5.22 12.66 2.84
CA GLY A 194 -4.61 11.47 3.41
C GLY A 194 -4.58 11.48 4.93
N ASP A 195 -4.77 10.31 5.54
CA ASP A 195 -4.40 10.04 6.93
C ASP A 195 -2.93 9.60 7.02
N GLY A 196 -2.39 9.09 5.92
CA GLY A 196 -0.99 8.68 5.77
C GLY A 196 -0.42 8.94 4.37
N TRP A 197 0.89 9.06 4.31
CA TRP A 197 1.69 9.10 3.09
C TRP A 197 2.54 7.84 2.98
N ASN A 198 2.70 7.35 1.75
CA ASN A 198 3.55 6.20 1.47
C ASN A 198 4.56 6.49 0.36
N THR A 199 5.75 5.90 0.49
CA THR A 199 6.76 5.84 -0.55
C THR A 199 7.28 4.43 -0.78
N TRP A 200 7.84 4.20 -1.97
CA TRP A 200 8.36 2.92 -2.42
C TRP A 200 9.89 2.89 -2.36
N PHE A 201 10.48 1.75 -2.03
CA PHE A 201 11.94 1.58 -1.85
C PHE A 201 12.79 2.07 -3.02
N SER A 202 12.31 1.96 -4.28
CA SER A 202 13.07 2.48 -5.44
C SER A 202 13.26 4.00 -5.38
N SER A 203 12.33 4.74 -4.79
CA SER A 203 12.41 6.20 -4.62
C SER A 203 13.36 6.63 -3.52
N THR A 204 13.59 5.77 -2.53
CA THR A 204 14.49 6.01 -1.39
C THR A 204 15.83 5.31 -1.57
N LYS A 205 16.02 4.54 -2.65
CA LYS A 205 17.16 3.62 -2.85
C LYS A 205 17.29 2.61 -1.70
N ASN A 206 16.17 2.27 -1.07
CA ASN A 206 16.07 1.41 0.09
C ASN A 206 16.96 1.86 1.27
N THR A 207 17.09 3.17 1.51
CA THR A 207 17.90 3.76 2.58
C THR A 207 17.17 4.90 3.28
N VAL A 208 17.46 5.10 4.56
CA VAL A 208 16.98 6.27 5.32
C VAL A 208 17.48 7.58 4.70
N ALA A 209 18.73 7.62 4.26
CA ALA A 209 19.31 8.81 3.63
C ALA A 209 18.53 9.23 2.36
N GLY A 210 18.04 8.28 1.59
CA GLY A 210 17.19 8.56 0.42
C GLY A 210 15.76 8.93 0.79
N LEU A 211 15.29 8.55 1.97
CA LEU A 211 13.97 8.89 2.48
C LEU A 211 13.87 10.34 3.00
N LEU A 212 14.89 10.84 3.70
CA LEU A 212 14.85 12.16 4.37
C LEU A 212 14.39 13.31 3.46
N PRO A 213 14.91 13.48 2.22
CA PRO A 213 14.45 14.57 1.35
C PRO A 213 12.97 14.46 0.94
N LEU A 214 12.40 13.23 0.95
CA LEU A 214 10.99 13.03 0.66
C LEU A 214 10.12 13.43 1.85
N LEU A 215 10.56 13.14 3.08
CA LEU A 215 9.89 13.57 4.31
C LEU A 215 9.81 15.09 4.39
N GLU A 216 10.92 15.80 4.13
CA GLU A 216 10.96 17.27 4.09
C GLU A 216 9.93 17.86 3.10
N ARG A 217 9.78 17.25 1.93
CA ARG A 217 8.80 17.69 0.93
C ARG A 217 7.37 17.45 1.37
N VAL A 218 7.11 16.37 2.08
CA VAL A 218 5.78 16.05 2.63
C VAL A 218 5.44 17.01 3.76
N ASP A 219 6.41 17.33 4.63
CA ASP A 219 6.24 18.30 5.70
C ASP A 219 5.94 19.70 5.15
N ALA A 220 6.70 20.14 4.16
CA ALA A 220 6.45 21.41 3.48
C ALA A 220 5.05 21.47 2.81
N ALA A 221 4.55 20.36 2.29
CA ALA A 221 3.20 20.31 1.73
C ALA A 221 2.10 20.39 2.81
N CYS A 222 2.34 19.84 4.01
CA CYS A 222 1.46 19.99 5.15
C CYS A 222 1.45 21.46 5.63
N ASP A 223 2.62 22.07 5.79
CA ASP A 223 2.77 23.46 6.21
C ASP A 223 2.07 24.43 5.25
N ALA A 224 2.16 24.18 3.95
CA ALA A 224 1.51 25.00 2.92
C ALA A 224 -0.01 25.09 3.04
N ILE A 225 -0.65 24.14 3.71
CA ILE A 225 -2.10 24.13 3.98
C ILE A 225 -2.43 24.30 5.48
N ALA A 226 -1.46 24.68 6.29
CA ALA A 226 -1.56 24.83 7.74
C ALA A 226 -2.01 23.53 8.46
N ARG A 227 -1.58 22.36 7.95
CA ARG A 227 -1.72 21.07 8.59
C ARG A 227 -0.47 20.74 9.40
N GLU A 228 -0.65 20.36 10.67
CA GLU A 228 0.46 19.84 11.49
C GLU A 228 1.11 18.62 10.81
N PRO A 229 2.41 18.66 10.42
CA PRO A 229 3.07 17.57 9.70
C PRO A 229 2.99 16.21 10.41
N THR A 230 3.08 16.18 11.74
CA THR A 230 3.02 14.95 12.54
C THR A 230 1.63 14.30 12.56
N SER A 231 0.59 15.02 12.12
CA SER A 231 -0.77 14.47 11.98
C SER A 231 -0.95 13.57 10.75
N LEU A 232 -0.01 13.60 9.80
CA LEU A 232 0.00 12.72 8.64
C LEU A 232 0.98 11.57 8.90
N ALA A 233 0.51 10.32 9.01
CA ALA A 233 1.37 9.16 9.21
C ALA A 233 2.37 9.00 8.06
N ARG A 234 3.57 8.52 8.37
CA ARG A 234 4.62 8.23 7.38
C ARG A 234 4.81 6.74 7.23
N SER A 235 4.76 6.24 6.02
CA SER A 235 5.06 4.84 5.72
C SER A 235 6.02 4.68 4.54
N CYS A 236 6.78 3.60 4.56
CA CYS A 236 7.78 3.31 3.53
C CYS A 236 7.81 1.82 3.24
N ALA A 237 7.76 1.46 1.95
CA ALA A 237 8.09 0.10 1.55
C ALA A 237 9.60 -0.09 1.50
N VAL A 238 10.09 -1.24 1.99
CA VAL A 238 11.50 -1.61 2.01
C VAL A 238 11.69 -3.04 1.53
N ILE A 239 12.87 -3.36 0.94
CA ILE A 239 13.26 -4.73 0.61
C ILE A 239 14.18 -5.24 1.71
N VAL A 240 13.89 -6.44 2.21
CA VAL A 240 14.71 -7.14 3.22
C VAL A 240 15.03 -8.53 2.73
N GLU A 241 16.33 -8.88 2.73
CA GLU A 241 16.83 -10.22 2.42
C GLU A 241 17.08 -10.99 3.71
N VAL A 242 16.43 -12.15 3.85
CA VAL A 242 16.51 -12.99 5.05
C VAL A 242 17.09 -14.38 4.79
N GLY A 243 17.52 -14.66 3.57
CA GLY A 243 18.10 -15.95 3.21
C GLY A 243 18.43 -16.07 1.73
N PRO A 244 19.02 -17.19 1.30
CA PRO A 244 19.30 -17.42 -0.11
C PRO A 244 18.01 -17.47 -0.93
N HIS A 245 18.01 -16.82 -2.07
CA HIS A 245 16.88 -16.77 -2.99
C HIS A 245 17.34 -16.74 -4.46
N GLU A 246 16.45 -17.08 -5.39
CA GLU A 246 16.66 -16.84 -6.81
C GLU A 246 16.67 -15.31 -7.07
N PRO A 247 17.41 -14.83 -8.08
CA PRO A 247 17.45 -13.42 -8.40
C PRO A 247 16.03 -12.84 -8.60
N SER A 248 15.70 -11.85 -7.79
CA SER A 248 14.41 -11.17 -7.86
C SER A 248 14.37 -10.20 -9.06
N ALA A 249 13.18 -10.02 -9.64
CA ALA A 249 12.93 -8.95 -10.61
C ALA A 249 12.89 -7.56 -9.95
N MET A 250 12.97 -7.48 -8.62
CA MET A 250 12.95 -6.20 -7.90
C MET A 250 14.32 -5.53 -7.98
N THR A 251 14.33 -4.27 -8.39
CA THR A 251 15.55 -3.47 -8.50
C THR A 251 15.78 -2.70 -7.20
N GLY A 252 16.87 -3.00 -6.52
CA GLY A 252 17.27 -2.31 -5.28
C GLY A 252 18.31 -3.13 -4.53
N VAL A 253 19.06 -2.50 -3.64
CA VAL A 253 19.94 -3.20 -2.71
C VAL A 253 19.10 -3.54 -1.48
N PRO A 254 18.86 -4.83 -1.16
CA PRO A 254 18.07 -5.20 0.00
C PRO A 254 18.82 -4.86 1.30
N ILE A 255 18.07 -4.61 2.36
CA ILE A 255 18.60 -4.62 3.73
C ILE A 255 18.89 -6.07 4.08
N SER A 256 20.14 -6.41 4.40
CA SER A 256 20.58 -7.78 4.63
C SER A 256 21.58 -7.85 5.78
N GLY A 257 21.83 -9.06 6.31
CA GLY A 257 22.76 -9.32 7.40
C GLY A 257 22.14 -10.24 8.46
N SER A 258 22.67 -10.20 9.68
CA SER A 258 22.06 -10.86 10.84
C SER A 258 20.74 -10.22 11.24
N ALA A 259 19.91 -10.93 11.99
CA ALA A 259 18.65 -10.41 12.51
C ALA A 259 18.81 -9.06 13.23
N ALA A 260 19.86 -8.92 14.04
CA ALA A 260 20.18 -7.70 14.78
C ALA A 260 20.57 -6.53 13.84
N GLU A 261 21.36 -6.79 12.78
CA GLU A 261 21.74 -5.77 11.79
C GLU A 261 20.53 -5.30 11.00
N ILE A 262 19.71 -6.22 10.50
CA ILE A 262 18.47 -5.88 9.79
C ILE A 262 17.53 -5.07 10.71
N ALA A 263 17.32 -5.51 11.95
CA ALA A 263 16.50 -4.81 12.92
C ALA A 263 17.01 -3.39 13.22
N ALA A 264 18.33 -3.20 13.30
CA ALA A 264 18.93 -1.87 13.49
C ALA A 264 18.66 -0.94 12.30
N GLU A 265 18.79 -1.44 11.06
CA GLU A 265 18.45 -0.66 9.85
C GLU A 265 16.96 -0.31 9.80
N LEU A 266 16.06 -1.26 10.12
CA LEU A 266 14.63 -0.98 10.17
C LEU A 266 14.27 0.02 11.29
N ARG A 267 14.94 -0.04 12.44
CA ARG A 267 14.74 0.91 13.55
C ARG A 267 15.12 2.33 13.14
N ALA A 268 16.15 2.50 12.32
CA ALA A 268 16.58 3.80 11.82
C ALA A 268 15.49 4.51 10.98
N TYR A 269 14.63 3.76 10.28
CA TYR A 269 13.46 4.34 9.62
C TYR A 269 12.45 4.89 10.65
N GLY A 270 12.24 4.17 11.74
CA GLY A 270 11.38 4.64 12.85
C GLY A 270 11.93 5.91 13.48
N GLU A 271 13.23 5.99 13.72
CA GLU A 271 13.92 7.18 14.24
C GLU A 271 13.83 8.38 13.29
N ALA A 272 13.78 8.11 11.97
CA ALA A 272 13.53 9.11 10.95
C ALA A 272 12.06 9.58 10.85
N GLY A 273 11.15 9.01 11.67
CA GLY A 273 9.74 9.40 11.72
C GLY A 273 8.78 8.50 10.94
N VAL A 274 9.23 7.36 10.41
CA VAL A 274 8.35 6.37 9.79
C VAL A 274 7.55 5.64 10.86
N SER A 275 6.24 5.64 10.74
CA SER A 275 5.33 4.95 11.67
C SER A 275 4.97 3.53 11.22
N HIS A 276 5.15 3.20 9.94
CA HIS A 276 4.77 1.92 9.37
C HIS A 276 5.70 1.52 8.21
N LEU A 277 6.35 0.38 8.30
CA LEU A 277 7.12 -0.22 7.21
C LEU A 277 6.30 -1.33 6.53
N GLN A 278 6.33 -1.36 5.20
CA GLN A 278 5.85 -2.47 4.39
C GLN A 278 7.07 -3.21 3.84
N VAL A 279 7.30 -4.41 4.32
CA VAL A 279 8.48 -5.21 4.01
C VAL A 279 8.18 -6.13 2.83
N TRP A 280 8.95 -5.98 1.77
CA TRP A 280 9.10 -6.96 0.71
C TRP A 280 10.22 -7.91 1.09
N LEU A 281 9.88 -9.17 1.36
CA LEU A 281 10.88 -10.18 1.73
C LEU A 281 11.54 -10.81 0.49
N GLU A 282 12.81 -11.10 0.61
CA GLU A 282 13.58 -11.94 -0.29
C GLU A 282 14.22 -13.11 0.52
N PRO A 283 13.77 -14.34 0.32
CA PRO A 283 12.68 -14.80 -0.55
C PRO A 283 11.30 -14.43 -0.02
N ASN A 284 10.34 -14.14 -0.94
CA ASN A 284 8.94 -13.90 -0.57
C ASN A 284 8.17 -15.23 -0.57
N THR A 285 8.40 -16.04 0.46
CA THR A 285 7.88 -17.40 0.65
C THR A 285 7.53 -17.64 2.12
N PRO A 286 6.80 -18.72 2.47
CA PRO A 286 6.59 -19.10 3.87
C PRO A 286 7.89 -19.24 4.67
N GLU A 287 8.95 -19.81 4.07
CA GLU A 287 10.26 -19.95 4.72
C GLU A 287 10.92 -18.58 4.96
N GLY A 288 10.77 -17.63 4.01
CA GLY A 288 11.25 -16.26 4.18
C GLY A 288 10.53 -15.54 5.32
N ILE A 289 9.22 -15.73 5.47
CA ILE A 289 8.44 -15.19 6.60
C ILE A 289 8.94 -15.81 7.91
N ALA A 290 9.13 -17.12 7.98
CA ALA A 290 9.67 -17.77 9.17
C ALA A 290 11.09 -17.27 9.53
N ALA A 291 11.94 -17.05 8.52
CA ALA A 291 13.29 -16.49 8.70
C ALA A 291 13.28 -15.02 9.15
N PHE A 292 12.20 -14.29 8.91
CA PHE A 292 12.05 -12.90 9.37
C PHE A 292 11.63 -12.78 10.84
N ALA A 293 11.11 -13.83 11.47
CA ALA A 293 10.65 -13.81 12.86
C ALA A 293 11.73 -13.29 13.85
N PRO A 294 13.00 -13.76 13.80
CA PRO A 294 14.04 -13.22 14.68
C PRO A 294 14.31 -11.72 14.49
N VAL A 295 14.14 -11.19 13.27
CA VAL A 295 14.28 -9.75 13.01
C VAL A 295 13.19 -8.95 13.75
N LEU A 296 11.95 -9.45 13.77
CA LEU A 296 10.85 -8.81 14.49
C LEU A 296 11.06 -8.87 16.02
N GLU A 297 11.61 -9.98 16.54
CA GLU A 297 11.95 -10.08 17.96
C GLU A 297 13.02 -9.05 18.35
N GLU A 298 14.09 -8.94 17.57
CA GLU A 298 15.14 -7.92 17.78
C GLU A 298 14.61 -6.49 17.65
N LEU A 299 13.70 -6.24 16.70
CA LEU A 299 13.15 -4.90 16.47
C LEU A 299 12.28 -4.42 17.65
N ARG A 300 11.67 -5.36 18.40
CA ARG A 300 10.77 -5.10 19.51
C ARG A 300 11.45 -5.13 20.89
N SER A 301 12.68 -5.68 20.95
CA SER A 301 13.49 -5.66 22.17
C SER A 301 14.01 -4.26 22.49
#